data_cba70c4ffc43953f3612dd6c7b8487c0
#
_entry.id   cba70c4ffc43953f3612dd6c7b8487c0
#
_cell.length_a   1.000
_cell.length_b   1.000
_cell.length_c   1.000
_cell.angle_alpha   90.00
_cell.angle_beta   90.00
_cell.angle_gamma   90.00
#
_symmetry.space_group_name_H-M   'P 1'
#
loop_
_entity.id
_entity.type
_entity.pdbx_description
1 polymer ?
#
loop_
_entity_poly.entity_id
_entity_poly.type
_entity_poly.pdbx_seq_one_letter_code
_entity_poly.pdbx_strand_id
1 'polypeptide(L)'
;MSILWKYLKPQQWLILISLLLAGVSQLLSLVDPLIFGKIIDDYATHPDSRPENDLVTGVLWWLGVAIVVALLARIAKSFQEYFTRLAVQKFGMQIFNDGLKQTLRLSFQEFEEQRSGETLSVLQKVRTDTQQFINSFINILFSSLVGIGFLIWYSITKNWMLIPVFVIGILVLGSLTGLLSKKIKTTQRSINRETNKMSGVITESLRNIELVKSLGLTFPEIRRLRDQTFKIFELEMVKVRKVRTLSFMQGTTLSILKQSILFILLWLIFRKVLTTGELITMQFISTSIFGPLQDLGNIILSYREVEASVSNFDQLMHKPIEQRPENPIDIGELKSIRFQDVVFHHKTAAHNAIDGISFGVQTGDTIAFVGPSGSGKSTLVKLLVGLYKPVEGVIFFNEQSSSDIRYNELRRQIGFVTQDTQLFAGTIKENLLFVKPDATDDEVEEALHKASCDYLLSRSSNGIDTILGEGGMKLSGGEKQRISIARALLRHPRLLIFDEATSALDSLTEEDITNTIRNISERREQITILIAHRLSTIMHAGVIYVLEKGKIVETGSHESLLQQKGLYYAMWRQQVGERREVSIED
;
A
#
# COMPACT_ATOMS: atom_id res chain seq x y z
N MET A 1 7.72 -5.53 16.91
CA MET A 1 6.86 -5.14 18.06
C MET A 1 7.15 -3.74 18.61
N SER A 2 8.40 -3.24 18.63
CA SER A 2 8.74 -1.87 19.04
C SER A 2 8.01 -0.80 18.21
N ILE A 3 7.90 -1.00 16.90
CA ILE A 3 7.16 -0.12 15.98
C ILE A 3 5.67 -0.07 16.33
N LEU A 4 5.02 -1.23 16.53
CA LEU A 4 3.61 -1.25 16.94
C LEU A 4 3.38 -0.40 18.20
N TRP A 5 4.25 -0.54 19.17
CA TRP A 5 4.18 0.25 20.40
C TRP A 5 4.39 1.75 20.16
N LYS A 6 5.31 2.13 19.26
CA LYS A 6 5.53 3.52 18.85
C LYS A 6 4.24 4.19 18.37
N TYR A 7 3.45 3.49 17.55
CA TYR A 7 2.20 4.02 17.00
C TYR A 7 0.98 3.87 17.93
N LEU A 8 1.00 2.91 18.88
CA LEU A 8 -0.05 2.76 19.88
C LEU A 8 0.14 3.70 21.08
N LYS A 9 1.38 4.07 21.41
CA LYS A 9 1.69 4.96 22.54
C LYS A 9 0.93 6.29 22.53
N PRO A 10 0.77 7.01 21.42
CA PRO A 10 -0.04 8.22 21.38
C PRO A 10 -1.53 7.99 21.70
N GLN A 11 -2.01 6.75 21.52
CA GLN A 11 -3.39 6.34 21.75
C GLN A 11 -3.57 5.57 23.07
N GLN A 12 -2.56 5.53 23.95
CA GLN A 12 -2.54 4.72 25.17
C GLN A 12 -3.73 5.02 26.11
N TRP A 13 -4.15 6.28 26.21
CA TRP A 13 -5.28 6.69 27.03
C TRP A 13 -6.60 6.16 26.50
N LEU A 14 -6.80 6.18 25.17
CA LEU A 14 -8.00 5.61 24.54
C LEU A 14 -8.08 4.10 24.75
N ILE A 15 -6.95 3.42 24.63
CA ILE A 15 -6.84 1.96 24.87
C ILE A 15 -7.11 1.65 26.35
N LEU A 16 -6.55 2.44 27.27
CA LEU A 16 -6.74 2.25 28.71
C LEU A 16 -8.20 2.47 29.12
N ILE A 17 -8.84 3.52 28.63
CA ILE A 17 -10.28 3.76 28.84
C ILE A 17 -11.10 2.61 28.28
N SER A 18 -10.76 2.12 27.07
CA SER A 18 -11.43 0.99 26.45
C SER A 18 -11.29 -0.29 27.29
N LEU A 19 -10.10 -0.59 27.82
CA LEU A 19 -9.87 -1.73 28.69
C LEU A 19 -10.64 -1.59 30.02
N LEU A 20 -10.64 -0.40 30.63
CA LEU A 20 -11.38 -0.15 31.86
C LEU A 20 -12.88 -0.37 31.63
N LEU A 21 -13.44 0.20 30.56
CA LEU A 21 -14.85 0.01 30.21
C LEU A 21 -15.17 -1.44 29.85
N ALA A 22 -14.25 -2.18 29.21
CA ALA A 22 -14.41 -3.61 28.95
C ALA A 22 -14.46 -4.41 30.28
N GLY A 23 -13.60 -4.07 31.24
CA GLY A 23 -13.62 -4.67 32.57
C GLY A 23 -14.93 -4.39 33.30
N VAL A 24 -15.38 -3.12 33.33
CA VAL A 24 -16.65 -2.73 33.95
C VAL A 24 -17.84 -3.42 33.28
N SER A 25 -17.91 -3.43 31.95
CA SER A 25 -18.97 -4.11 31.22
C SER A 25 -18.99 -5.61 31.51
N GLN A 26 -17.81 -6.25 31.54
CA GLN A 26 -17.71 -7.68 31.86
C GLN A 26 -18.14 -7.99 33.29
N LEU A 27 -17.71 -7.20 34.26
CA LEU A 27 -18.13 -7.38 35.66
C LEU A 27 -19.63 -7.18 35.85
N LEU A 28 -20.19 -6.13 35.26
CA LEU A 28 -21.64 -5.88 35.31
C LEU A 28 -22.44 -7.03 34.66
N SER A 29 -21.95 -7.60 33.55
CA SER A 29 -22.60 -8.74 32.91
C SER A 29 -22.56 -10.03 33.75
N LEU A 30 -21.62 -10.14 34.70
CA LEU A 30 -21.51 -11.24 35.64
C LEU A 30 -22.38 -11.05 36.91
N VAL A 31 -22.92 -9.84 37.11
CA VAL A 31 -23.87 -9.59 38.21
C VAL A 31 -25.27 -10.20 37.89
N ASP A 32 -25.64 -10.29 36.63
CA ASP A 32 -26.91 -10.83 36.18
C ASP A 32 -27.15 -12.29 36.69
N PRO A 33 -26.21 -13.25 36.52
CA PRO A 33 -26.28 -14.56 37.15
C PRO A 33 -26.38 -14.54 38.68
N LEU A 34 -25.74 -13.58 39.35
CA LEU A 34 -25.80 -13.42 40.81
C LEU A 34 -27.23 -13.03 41.26
N ILE A 35 -27.84 -12.07 40.57
CA ILE A 35 -29.20 -11.63 40.83
C ILE A 35 -30.16 -12.80 40.64
N PHE A 36 -29.99 -13.53 39.53
CA PHE A 36 -30.83 -14.69 39.22
C PHE A 36 -30.73 -15.79 40.28
N GLY A 37 -29.50 -16.10 40.73
CA GLY A 37 -29.28 -17.04 41.82
C GLY A 37 -29.95 -16.60 43.11
N LYS A 38 -29.89 -15.30 43.44
CA LYS A 38 -30.53 -14.74 44.62
C LYS A 38 -32.06 -14.81 44.57
N ILE A 39 -32.63 -14.54 43.37
CA ILE A 39 -34.06 -14.69 43.17
C ILE A 39 -34.51 -16.14 43.46
N ILE A 40 -33.74 -17.13 43.02
CA ILE A 40 -34.03 -18.54 43.24
C ILE A 40 -33.94 -18.88 44.71
N ASP A 41 -32.89 -18.50 45.41
CA ASP A 41 -32.70 -18.83 46.81
C ASP A 41 -33.71 -18.16 47.72
N ASP A 42 -34.00 -16.84 47.50
CA ASP A 42 -34.83 -16.04 48.40
C ASP A 42 -36.33 -16.20 48.13
N TYR A 43 -36.73 -16.56 46.88
CA TYR A 43 -38.14 -16.54 46.47
C TYR A 43 -38.66 -17.83 45.85
N ALA A 44 -37.82 -18.61 45.15
CA ALA A 44 -38.27 -19.80 44.46
C ALA A 44 -38.13 -21.10 45.28
N THR A 45 -37.09 -21.21 46.13
CA THR A 45 -36.82 -22.43 46.94
C THR A 45 -37.70 -22.56 48.17
N HIS A 46 -38.23 -21.45 48.68
CA HIS A 46 -39.08 -21.45 49.88
C HIS A 46 -40.34 -20.60 49.67
N PRO A 47 -41.23 -20.95 48.72
CA PRO A 47 -42.40 -20.14 48.38
C PRO A 47 -43.40 -20.00 49.55
N ASP A 48 -43.53 -21.03 50.40
CA ASP A 48 -44.47 -21.05 51.52
C ASP A 48 -44.01 -20.16 52.70
N SER A 49 -42.83 -19.63 52.68
CA SER A 49 -42.28 -18.82 53.79
C SER A 49 -42.73 -17.36 53.80
N ARG A 50 -43.38 -16.86 52.73
CA ARG A 50 -43.75 -15.46 52.55
C ARG A 50 -45.15 -15.31 51.93
N PRO A 51 -45.88 -14.20 52.18
CA PRO A 51 -47.10 -13.88 51.48
C PRO A 51 -46.88 -13.73 49.96
N GLU A 52 -47.81 -14.12 49.12
CA GLU A 52 -47.75 -14.11 47.67
C GLU A 52 -47.39 -12.71 47.12
N ASN A 53 -47.97 -11.65 47.68
CA ASN A 53 -47.68 -10.27 47.29
C ASN A 53 -46.21 -9.88 47.53
N ASP A 54 -45.59 -10.32 48.62
CA ASP A 54 -44.20 -10.05 48.94
C ASP A 54 -43.27 -10.82 48.00
N LEU A 55 -43.62 -12.04 47.61
CA LEU A 55 -42.90 -12.84 46.61
C LEU A 55 -42.87 -12.12 45.25
N VAL A 56 -44.06 -11.73 44.77
CA VAL A 56 -44.18 -11.05 43.47
C VAL A 56 -43.45 -9.71 43.48
N THR A 57 -43.63 -8.91 44.52
CA THR A 57 -42.97 -7.58 44.63
C THR A 57 -41.47 -7.72 44.74
N GLY A 58 -40.96 -8.69 45.51
CA GLY A 58 -39.54 -8.93 45.65
C GLY A 58 -38.88 -9.42 44.35
N VAL A 59 -39.53 -10.33 43.63
CA VAL A 59 -39.05 -10.80 42.31
C VAL A 59 -39.04 -9.63 41.30
N LEU A 60 -40.13 -8.83 41.23
CA LEU A 60 -40.20 -7.68 40.34
C LEU A 60 -39.10 -6.63 40.67
N TRP A 61 -38.79 -6.40 41.93
CA TRP A 61 -37.71 -5.52 42.36
C TRP A 61 -36.35 -6.00 41.83
N TRP A 62 -36.02 -7.30 42.04
CA TRP A 62 -34.76 -7.86 41.56
C TRP A 62 -34.67 -7.91 40.02
N LEU A 63 -35.75 -8.17 39.32
CA LEU A 63 -35.82 -8.07 37.86
C LEU A 63 -35.59 -6.62 37.40
N GLY A 64 -36.15 -5.63 38.11
CA GLY A 64 -35.87 -4.22 37.85
C GLY A 64 -34.39 -3.88 38.00
N VAL A 65 -33.77 -4.38 39.09
CA VAL A 65 -32.31 -4.23 39.29
C VAL A 65 -31.51 -4.92 38.17
N ALA A 66 -31.89 -6.12 37.75
CA ALA A 66 -31.22 -6.83 36.63
C ALA A 66 -31.30 -6.03 35.33
N ILE A 67 -32.47 -5.47 35.01
CA ILE A 67 -32.64 -4.60 33.83
C ILE A 67 -31.72 -3.38 33.89
N VAL A 68 -31.62 -2.70 35.03
CA VAL A 68 -30.73 -1.54 35.20
C VAL A 68 -29.26 -1.94 35.05
N VAL A 69 -28.85 -3.04 35.68
CA VAL A 69 -27.46 -3.53 35.56
C VAL A 69 -27.13 -3.92 34.12
N ALA A 70 -28.04 -4.64 33.44
CA ALA A 70 -27.89 -5.01 32.04
C ALA A 70 -27.78 -3.77 31.13
N LEU A 71 -28.56 -2.71 31.38
CA LEU A 71 -28.52 -1.46 30.67
C LEU A 71 -27.19 -0.75 30.90
N LEU A 72 -26.70 -0.67 32.13
CA LEU A 72 -25.37 -0.09 32.44
C LEU A 72 -24.24 -0.88 31.79
N ALA A 73 -24.31 -2.23 31.82
CA ALA A 73 -23.35 -3.08 31.12
C ALA A 73 -23.31 -2.80 29.62
N ARG A 74 -24.49 -2.62 29.01
CA ARG A 74 -24.63 -2.31 27.57
C ARG A 74 -24.12 -0.93 27.22
N ILE A 75 -24.38 0.07 28.07
CA ILE A 75 -23.82 1.42 27.93
C ILE A 75 -22.29 1.36 27.99
N ALA A 76 -21.74 0.72 29.01
CA ALA A 76 -20.28 0.57 29.15
C ALA A 76 -19.66 -0.14 27.94
N LYS A 77 -20.32 -1.18 27.42
CA LYS A 77 -19.90 -1.89 26.21
C LYS A 77 -19.93 -1.01 24.97
N SER A 78 -20.98 -0.22 24.80
CA SER A 78 -21.09 0.71 23.67
C SER A 78 -19.97 1.76 23.66
N PHE A 79 -19.69 2.35 24.82
CA PHE A 79 -18.57 3.29 24.95
C PHE A 79 -17.21 2.61 24.77
N GLN A 80 -17.04 1.41 25.28
CA GLN A 80 -15.83 0.61 25.05
C GLN A 80 -15.57 0.39 23.56
N GLU A 81 -16.59 -0.02 22.81
CA GLU A 81 -16.48 -0.20 21.35
C GLU A 81 -16.17 1.10 20.62
N TYR A 82 -16.78 2.20 21.04
CA TYR A 82 -16.50 3.54 20.49
C TYR A 82 -15.03 3.93 20.68
N PHE A 83 -14.49 3.84 21.91
CA PHE A 83 -13.10 4.20 22.18
C PHE A 83 -12.12 3.24 21.53
N THR A 84 -12.44 1.95 21.44
CA THR A 84 -11.63 0.97 20.70
C THR A 84 -11.53 1.35 19.21
N ARG A 85 -12.67 1.63 18.57
CA ARG A 85 -12.72 2.04 17.16
C ARG A 85 -11.97 3.34 16.93
N LEU A 86 -12.14 4.32 17.83
CA LEU A 86 -11.43 5.60 17.72
C LEU A 86 -9.91 5.43 17.80
N ALA A 87 -9.41 4.62 18.75
CA ALA A 87 -7.99 4.31 18.88
C ALA A 87 -7.44 3.63 17.62
N VAL A 88 -8.15 2.63 17.10
CA VAL A 88 -7.77 1.88 15.89
C VAL A 88 -7.78 2.77 14.64
N GLN A 89 -8.76 3.65 14.48
CA GLN A 89 -8.81 4.56 13.33
C GLN A 89 -7.67 5.60 13.37
N LYS A 90 -7.39 6.18 14.55
CA LYS A 90 -6.23 7.09 14.70
C LYS A 90 -4.90 6.40 14.42
N PHE A 91 -4.72 5.19 14.93
CA PHE A 91 -3.56 4.35 14.64
C PHE A 91 -3.42 4.09 13.14
N GLY A 92 -4.51 3.65 12.49
CA GLY A 92 -4.52 3.36 11.05
C GLY A 92 -4.18 4.59 10.20
N MET A 93 -4.71 5.76 10.56
CA MET A 93 -4.41 7.02 9.89
C MET A 93 -2.92 7.39 9.99
N GLN A 94 -2.33 7.26 11.18
CA GLN A 94 -0.91 7.58 11.40
C GLN A 94 0.00 6.64 10.59
N ILE A 95 -0.22 5.33 10.66
CA ILE A 95 0.56 4.34 9.88
C ILE A 95 0.44 4.61 8.39
N PHE A 96 -0.77 4.89 7.90
CA PHE A 96 -0.99 5.14 6.48
C PHE A 96 -0.26 6.41 6.02
N ASN A 97 -0.39 7.51 6.76
CA ASN A 97 0.27 8.77 6.44
C ASN A 97 1.81 8.66 6.49
N ASP A 98 2.35 8.05 7.53
CA ASP A 98 3.80 7.88 7.66
C ASP A 98 4.36 6.93 6.61
N GLY A 99 3.66 5.83 6.33
CA GLY A 99 4.04 4.90 5.28
C GLY A 99 3.96 5.51 3.88
N LEU A 100 2.91 6.29 3.58
CA LEU A 100 2.81 7.03 2.32
C LEU A 100 3.92 8.07 2.19
N LYS A 101 4.17 8.83 3.27
CA LYS A 101 5.27 9.81 3.31
C LYS A 101 6.64 9.14 3.09
N GLN A 102 6.88 7.99 3.71
CA GLN A 102 8.09 7.22 3.49
C GLN A 102 8.22 6.76 2.04
N THR A 103 7.13 6.19 1.47
CA THR A 103 7.10 5.70 0.10
C THR A 103 7.43 6.81 -0.93
N LEU A 104 6.83 8.00 -0.75
CA LEU A 104 7.08 9.15 -1.63
C LEU A 104 8.49 9.76 -1.46
N ARG A 105 9.20 9.39 -0.39
CA ARG A 105 10.58 9.84 -0.12
C ARG A 105 11.64 8.79 -0.48
N LEU A 106 11.24 7.59 -0.89
CA LEU A 106 12.18 6.56 -1.34
C LEU A 106 13.02 7.08 -2.50
N SER A 107 14.26 6.60 -2.60
CA SER A 107 15.05 6.82 -3.80
C SER A 107 14.35 6.20 -5.02
N PHE A 108 14.47 6.82 -6.19
CA PHE A 108 13.79 6.33 -7.39
C PHE A 108 14.18 4.89 -7.75
N GLN A 109 15.43 4.49 -7.52
CA GLN A 109 15.87 3.10 -7.71
C GLN A 109 15.10 2.11 -6.84
N GLU A 110 14.89 2.44 -5.56
CA GLU A 110 14.11 1.60 -4.65
C GLU A 110 12.62 1.53 -5.04
N PHE A 111 12.10 2.63 -5.58
CA PHE A 111 10.71 2.69 -6.05
C PHE A 111 10.50 1.89 -7.34
N GLU A 112 11.45 1.94 -8.28
CA GLU A 112 11.41 1.22 -9.57
C GLU A 112 11.47 -0.31 -9.38
N GLU A 113 12.24 -0.78 -8.39
CA GLU A 113 12.32 -2.20 -8.02
C GLU A 113 11.05 -2.71 -7.33
N GLN A 114 10.22 -1.80 -6.77
CA GLN A 114 8.97 -2.15 -6.10
C GLN A 114 7.77 -2.06 -7.05
N ARG A 115 6.91 -3.06 -6.95
CA ARG A 115 5.58 -2.96 -7.55
C ARG A 115 4.74 -2.00 -6.71
N SER A 116 4.28 -0.89 -7.27
CA SER A 116 3.48 0.14 -6.57
C SER A 116 2.26 -0.42 -5.81
N GLY A 117 1.65 -1.50 -6.31
CA GLY A 117 0.58 -2.22 -5.63
C GLY A 117 1.00 -2.94 -4.35
N GLU A 118 2.28 -3.31 -4.21
CA GLU A 118 2.81 -3.99 -3.03
C GLU A 118 2.82 -3.06 -1.81
N THR A 119 3.27 -1.83 -1.98
CA THR A 119 3.31 -0.83 -0.89
C THR A 119 1.91 -0.54 -0.35
N LEU A 120 0.93 -0.29 -1.23
CA LEU A 120 -0.45 -0.05 -0.80
C LEU A 120 -1.02 -1.26 -0.05
N SER A 121 -0.74 -2.47 -0.52
CA SER A 121 -1.13 -3.72 0.15
C SER A 121 -0.53 -3.84 1.55
N VAL A 122 0.76 -3.50 1.73
CA VAL A 122 1.43 -3.50 3.05
C VAL A 122 0.74 -2.53 4.00
N LEU A 123 0.46 -1.28 3.57
CA LEU A 123 -0.19 -0.27 4.41
C LEU A 123 -1.61 -0.68 4.81
N GLN A 124 -2.40 -1.19 3.87
CA GLN A 124 -3.76 -1.66 4.15
C GLN A 124 -3.75 -2.87 5.09
N LYS A 125 -2.84 -3.81 4.87
CA LYS A 125 -2.75 -5.04 5.66
C LYS A 125 -2.35 -4.78 7.10
N VAL A 126 -1.36 -3.93 7.36
CA VAL A 126 -0.98 -3.53 8.74
C VAL A 126 -2.17 -2.93 9.47
N ARG A 127 -2.93 -2.07 8.81
CA ARG A 127 -4.14 -1.46 9.39
C ARG A 127 -5.18 -2.51 9.76
N THR A 128 -5.56 -3.38 8.82
CA THR A 128 -6.62 -4.38 9.02
C THR A 128 -6.24 -5.44 10.04
N ASP A 129 -5.02 -5.98 9.97
CA ASP A 129 -4.54 -7.02 10.88
C ASP A 129 -4.47 -6.48 12.31
N THR A 130 -3.94 -5.25 12.49
CA THR A 130 -3.88 -4.61 13.82
C THR A 130 -5.28 -4.32 14.38
N GLN A 131 -6.21 -3.85 13.54
CA GLN A 131 -7.61 -3.65 13.94
C GLN A 131 -8.23 -4.95 14.44
N GLN A 132 -8.07 -6.03 13.67
CA GLN A 132 -8.61 -7.34 14.03
C GLN A 132 -8.01 -7.86 15.35
N PHE A 133 -6.70 -7.72 15.51
CA PHE A 133 -6.01 -8.14 16.74
C PHE A 133 -6.47 -7.35 17.96
N ILE A 134 -6.52 -6.01 17.90
CA ILE A 134 -6.96 -5.18 19.02
C ILE A 134 -8.40 -5.53 19.43
N ASN A 135 -9.30 -5.69 18.45
CA ASN A 135 -10.68 -6.09 18.73
C ASN A 135 -10.76 -7.48 19.39
N SER A 136 -10.01 -8.46 18.87
CA SER A 136 -9.97 -9.80 19.46
C SER A 136 -9.32 -9.79 20.85
N PHE A 137 -8.27 -9.02 21.04
CA PHE A 137 -7.60 -8.88 22.33
C PHE A 137 -8.52 -8.31 23.39
N ILE A 138 -9.22 -7.20 23.11
CA ILE A 138 -10.10 -6.54 24.09
C ILE A 138 -11.35 -7.38 24.35
N ASN A 139 -12.04 -7.81 23.30
CA ASN A 139 -13.36 -8.43 23.43
C ASN A 139 -13.31 -9.90 23.84
N ILE A 140 -12.22 -10.61 23.54
CA ILE A 140 -12.11 -12.04 23.87
C ILE A 140 -11.11 -12.24 25.01
N LEU A 141 -9.82 -11.89 24.80
CA LEU A 141 -8.78 -12.23 25.77
C LEU A 141 -8.93 -11.44 27.06
N PHE A 142 -9.01 -10.11 26.99
CA PHE A 142 -9.09 -9.25 28.18
C PHE A 142 -10.40 -9.50 28.95
N SER A 143 -11.55 -9.55 28.27
CA SER A 143 -12.84 -9.84 28.90
C SER A 143 -12.84 -11.23 29.55
N SER A 144 -12.24 -12.25 28.90
CA SER A 144 -12.10 -13.57 29.50
C SER A 144 -11.19 -13.56 30.73
N LEU A 145 -10.09 -12.81 30.73
CA LEU A 145 -9.20 -12.69 31.91
C LEU A 145 -9.93 -12.04 33.09
N VAL A 146 -10.70 -10.99 32.86
CA VAL A 146 -11.54 -10.35 33.90
C VAL A 146 -12.58 -11.34 34.41
N GLY A 147 -13.24 -12.08 33.52
CA GLY A 147 -14.20 -13.12 33.88
C GLY A 147 -13.59 -14.24 34.71
N ILE A 148 -12.41 -14.74 34.33
CA ILE A 148 -11.67 -15.76 35.06
C ILE A 148 -11.30 -15.23 36.46
N GLY A 149 -10.80 -14.00 36.57
CA GLY A 149 -10.50 -13.36 37.85
C GLY A 149 -11.73 -13.31 38.77
N PHE A 150 -12.88 -12.92 38.21
CA PHE A 150 -14.15 -12.90 38.94
C PHE A 150 -14.59 -14.31 39.37
N LEU A 151 -14.51 -15.30 38.47
CA LEU A 151 -14.86 -16.68 38.78
C LEU A 151 -13.99 -17.24 39.91
N ILE A 152 -12.69 -17.01 39.89
CA ILE A 152 -11.77 -17.45 40.96
C ILE A 152 -12.14 -16.75 42.26
N TRP A 153 -12.30 -15.43 42.25
CA TRP A 153 -12.74 -14.68 43.43
C TRP A 153 -14.05 -15.22 44.02
N TYR A 154 -15.07 -15.42 43.18
CA TYR A 154 -16.36 -15.93 43.61
C TYR A 154 -16.25 -17.38 44.12
N SER A 155 -15.43 -18.22 43.49
CA SER A 155 -15.18 -19.60 43.96
C SER A 155 -14.50 -19.63 45.33
N ILE A 156 -13.57 -18.74 45.61
CA ILE A 156 -12.91 -18.62 46.94
C ILE A 156 -13.95 -18.30 48.00
N THR A 157 -14.90 -17.38 47.73
CA THR A 157 -15.91 -16.97 48.69
C THR A 157 -16.91 -18.11 49.02
N LYS A 158 -17.10 -19.06 48.09
CA LYS A 158 -18.06 -20.18 48.28
C LYS A 158 -17.40 -21.48 48.66
N ASN A 159 -16.49 -21.98 47.86
CA ASN A 159 -15.68 -23.17 48.20
C ASN A 159 -14.43 -23.26 47.33
N TRP A 160 -13.26 -23.35 47.99
CA TRP A 160 -11.97 -23.41 47.31
C TRP A 160 -11.80 -24.66 46.44
N MET A 161 -12.50 -25.76 46.69
CA MET A 161 -12.44 -27.00 45.90
C MET A 161 -12.90 -26.81 44.44
N LEU A 162 -13.57 -25.72 44.12
CA LEU A 162 -13.98 -25.39 42.76
C LEU A 162 -12.83 -24.87 41.90
N ILE A 163 -11.82 -24.24 42.54
CA ILE A 163 -10.70 -23.59 41.83
C ILE A 163 -9.90 -24.58 40.98
N PRO A 164 -9.44 -25.74 41.51
CA PRO A 164 -8.68 -26.70 40.70
C PRO A 164 -9.43 -27.17 39.45
N VAL A 165 -10.74 -27.32 39.53
CA VAL A 165 -11.58 -27.78 38.43
C VAL A 165 -11.61 -26.73 37.30
N PHE A 166 -11.80 -25.45 37.65
CA PHE A 166 -11.81 -24.37 36.68
C PHE A 166 -10.42 -24.16 36.06
N VAL A 167 -9.36 -24.20 36.87
CA VAL A 167 -7.98 -24.06 36.37
C VAL A 167 -7.60 -25.21 35.44
N ILE A 168 -7.91 -26.45 35.79
CA ILE A 168 -7.67 -27.60 34.91
C ILE A 168 -8.47 -27.44 33.60
N GLY A 169 -9.73 -27.02 33.67
CA GLY A 169 -10.55 -26.76 32.50
C GLY A 169 -9.94 -25.73 31.55
N ILE A 170 -9.46 -24.61 32.08
CA ILE A 170 -8.80 -23.55 31.29
C ILE A 170 -7.52 -24.08 30.63
N LEU A 171 -6.68 -24.82 31.38
CA LEU A 171 -5.45 -25.41 30.87
C LEU A 171 -5.72 -26.46 29.78
N VAL A 172 -6.71 -27.32 29.95
CA VAL A 172 -7.08 -28.34 28.96
C VAL A 172 -7.59 -27.68 27.67
N LEU A 173 -8.51 -26.73 27.77
CA LEU A 173 -9.04 -26.01 26.59
C LEU A 173 -7.95 -25.21 25.90
N GLY A 174 -7.11 -24.50 26.66
CA GLY A 174 -6.03 -23.70 26.10
C GLY A 174 -4.98 -24.55 25.37
N SER A 175 -4.55 -25.69 25.98
CA SER A 175 -3.60 -26.62 25.37
C SER A 175 -4.16 -27.29 24.10
N LEU A 176 -5.41 -27.75 24.14
CA LEU A 176 -6.09 -28.34 22.99
C LEU A 176 -6.19 -27.34 21.83
N THR A 177 -6.61 -26.11 22.14
CA THR A 177 -6.69 -25.02 21.15
C THR A 177 -5.33 -24.71 20.55
N GLY A 178 -4.28 -24.60 21.37
CA GLY A 178 -2.92 -24.29 20.93
C GLY A 178 -2.33 -25.36 19.99
N LEU A 179 -2.50 -26.64 20.32
CA LEU A 179 -2.01 -27.77 19.52
C LEU A 179 -2.70 -27.87 18.16
N LEU A 180 -4.01 -27.72 18.13
CA LEU A 180 -4.81 -27.87 16.91
C LEU A 180 -4.73 -26.63 16.01
N SER A 181 -4.65 -25.42 16.57
CA SER A 181 -4.47 -24.18 15.80
C SER A 181 -3.17 -24.18 15.00
N LYS A 182 -2.10 -24.84 15.50
CA LYS A 182 -0.83 -24.98 14.77
C LYS A 182 -1.01 -25.71 13.42
N LYS A 183 -1.85 -26.74 13.39
CA LYS A 183 -2.14 -27.51 12.15
C LYS A 183 -3.01 -26.71 11.16
N ILE A 184 -3.91 -25.87 11.64
CA ILE A 184 -4.75 -25.00 10.80
C ILE A 184 -3.88 -23.90 10.16
N LYS A 185 -2.94 -23.32 10.92
CA LYS A 185 -2.03 -22.28 10.46
C LYS A 185 -1.22 -22.69 9.21
N THR A 186 -0.72 -23.91 9.14
CA THR A 186 0.05 -24.37 7.98
C THR A 186 -0.82 -24.39 6.71
N THR A 187 -2.06 -24.87 6.83
CA THR A 187 -3.02 -24.88 5.72
C THR A 187 -3.40 -23.45 5.30
N GLN A 188 -3.64 -22.54 6.25
CA GLN A 188 -3.94 -21.14 5.96
C GLN A 188 -2.81 -20.44 5.21
N ARG A 189 -1.55 -20.71 5.56
CA ARG A 189 -0.39 -20.18 4.83
C ARG A 189 -0.36 -20.65 3.37
N SER A 190 -0.70 -21.92 3.14
CA SER A 190 -0.79 -22.46 1.76
C SER A 190 -1.91 -21.80 0.98
N ILE A 191 -3.08 -21.59 1.59
CA ILE A 191 -4.21 -20.87 0.99
C ILE A 191 -3.79 -19.45 0.61
N ASN A 192 -3.20 -18.70 1.54
CA ASN A 192 -2.76 -17.32 1.30
C ASN A 192 -1.76 -17.24 0.13
N ARG A 193 -0.83 -18.19 0.06
CA ARG A 193 0.15 -18.26 -1.04
C ARG A 193 -0.52 -18.48 -2.40
N GLU A 194 -1.46 -19.43 -2.49
CA GLU A 194 -2.16 -19.70 -3.74
C GLU A 194 -3.12 -18.56 -4.11
N THR A 195 -3.78 -17.92 -3.13
CA THR A 195 -4.63 -16.75 -3.35
C THR A 195 -3.83 -15.55 -3.88
N ASN A 196 -2.66 -15.27 -3.30
CA ASN A 196 -1.79 -14.21 -3.78
C ASN A 196 -1.30 -14.48 -5.21
N LYS A 197 -0.96 -15.74 -5.52
CA LYS A 197 -0.58 -16.16 -6.88
C LYS A 197 -1.74 -15.95 -7.86
N MET A 198 -2.95 -16.34 -7.49
CA MET A 198 -4.15 -16.15 -8.31
C MET A 198 -4.43 -14.67 -8.55
N SER A 199 -4.35 -13.83 -7.50
CA SER A 199 -4.54 -12.38 -7.63
C SER A 199 -3.53 -11.76 -8.60
N GLY A 200 -2.27 -12.22 -8.58
CA GLY A 200 -1.25 -11.80 -9.55
C GLY A 200 -1.65 -12.15 -10.98
N VAL A 201 -2.11 -13.38 -11.22
CA VAL A 201 -2.55 -13.85 -12.55
C VAL A 201 -3.77 -13.05 -13.03
N ILE A 202 -4.77 -12.82 -12.16
CA ILE A 202 -5.96 -12.01 -12.52
C ILE A 202 -5.53 -10.59 -12.93
N THR A 203 -4.66 -9.95 -12.15
CA THR A 203 -4.18 -8.61 -12.45
C THR A 203 -3.44 -8.56 -13.80
N GLU A 204 -2.63 -9.58 -14.09
CA GLU A 204 -1.93 -9.70 -15.37
C GLU A 204 -2.89 -9.89 -16.54
N SER A 205 -3.89 -10.78 -16.39
CA SER A 205 -4.89 -11.05 -17.43
C SER A 205 -5.76 -9.81 -17.71
N LEU A 206 -6.16 -9.07 -16.65
CA LEU A 206 -6.95 -7.84 -16.81
C LEU A 206 -6.12 -6.70 -17.41
N ARG A 207 -4.85 -6.58 -17.05
CA ARG A 207 -3.94 -5.59 -17.67
C ARG A 207 -3.77 -5.84 -19.17
N ASN A 208 -3.71 -7.11 -19.57
CA ASN A 208 -3.51 -7.54 -20.95
C ASN A 208 -4.81 -8.03 -21.60
N ILE A 209 -5.98 -7.51 -21.18
CA ILE A 209 -7.29 -8.00 -21.62
C ILE A 209 -7.48 -7.85 -23.14
N GLU A 210 -6.92 -6.81 -23.74
CA GLU A 210 -6.93 -6.60 -25.18
C GLU A 210 -6.21 -7.75 -25.91
N LEU A 211 -5.02 -8.14 -25.41
CA LEU A 211 -4.26 -9.28 -25.96
C LEU A 211 -5.04 -10.59 -25.80
N VAL A 212 -5.62 -10.83 -24.61
CA VAL A 212 -6.43 -12.02 -24.33
C VAL A 212 -7.60 -12.12 -25.29
N LYS A 213 -8.29 -11.01 -25.58
CA LYS A 213 -9.43 -10.95 -26.49
C LYS A 213 -9.01 -11.07 -27.98
N SER A 214 -7.98 -10.32 -28.38
CA SER A 214 -7.53 -10.28 -29.78
C SER A 214 -6.96 -11.62 -30.26
N LEU A 215 -6.31 -12.39 -29.36
CA LEU A 215 -5.80 -13.72 -29.66
C LEU A 215 -6.81 -14.85 -29.40
N GLY A 216 -8.06 -14.53 -29.00
CA GLY A 216 -9.08 -15.55 -28.72
C GLY A 216 -8.79 -16.41 -27.49
N LEU A 217 -7.94 -15.94 -26.56
CA LEU A 217 -7.48 -16.70 -25.38
C LEU A 217 -8.46 -16.67 -24.20
N THR A 218 -9.66 -16.13 -24.36
CA THR A 218 -10.65 -15.98 -23.28
C THR A 218 -10.97 -17.32 -22.61
N PHE A 219 -11.25 -18.38 -23.37
CA PHE A 219 -11.57 -19.69 -22.79
C PHE A 219 -10.37 -20.40 -22.14
N PRO A 220 -9.17 -20.43 -22.74
CA PRO A 220 -7.96 -20.93 -22.07
C PRO A 220 -7.68 -20.20 -20.74
N GLU A 221 -7.83 -18.88 -20.71
CA GLU A 221 -7.57 -18.10 -19.50
C GLU A 221 -8.61 -18.34 -18.39
N ILE A 222 -9.90 -18.44 -18.74
CA ILE A 222 -10.97 -18.85 -17.81
C ILE A 222 -10.66 -20.24 -17.24
N ARG A 223 -10.22 -21.20 -18.07
CA ARG A 223 -9.84 -22.55 -17.61
C ARG A 223 -8.67 -22.47 -16.63
N ARG A 224 -7.61 -21.73 -16.94
CA ARG A 224 -6.44 -21.52 -16.06
C ARG A 224 -6.83 -20.95 -14.71
N LEU A 225 -7.67 -19.90 -14.68
CA LEU A 225 -8.16 -19.29 -13.46
C LEU A 225 -9.06 -20.25 -12.66
N ARG A 226 -9.92 -21.00 -13.34
CA ARG A 226 -10.77 -22.01 -12.72
C ARG A 226 -9.95 -23.10 -12.03
N ASP A 227 -8.90 -23.60 -12.67
CA ASP A 227 -8.05 -24.65 -12.10
C ASP A 227 -7.31 -24.14 -10.86
N GLN A 228 -6.86 -22.88 -10.85
CA GLN A 228 -6.28 -22.24 -9.66
C GLN A 228 -7.31 -22.04 -8.55
N THR A 229 -8.52 -21.60 -8.89
CA THR A 229 -9.63 -21.45 -7.92
C THR A 229 -9.99 -22.81 -7.31
N PHE A 230 -10.01 -23.87 -8.12
CA PHE A 230 -10.28 -25.22 -7.63
C PHE A 230 -9.22 -25.71 -6.65
N LYS A 231 -7.95 -25.43 -6.91
CA LYS A 231 -6.85 -25.74 -5.97
C LYS A 231 -7.01 -25.00 -4.63
N ILE A 232 -7.41 -23.72 -4.66
CA ILE A 232 -7.70 -22.96 -3.44
C ILE A 232 -8.90 -23.59 -2.70
N PHE A 233 -9.96 -23.97 -3.44
CA PHE A 233 -11.11 -24.65 -2.88
C PHE A 233 -10.73 -25.96 -2.17
N GLU A 234 -9.88 -26.79 -2.77
CA GLU A 234 -9.40 -28.03 -2.13
C GLU A 234 -8.67 -27.73 -0.81
N LEU A 235 -7.79 -26.74 -0.80
CA LEU A 235 -7.10 -26.33 0.41
C LEU A 235 -8.05 -25.77 1.49
N GLU A 236 -9.05 -24.99 1.06
CA GLU A 236 -10.11 -24.51 1.97
C GLU A 236 -10.93 -25.66 2.54
N MET A 237 -11.25 -26.67 1.74
CA MET A 237 -11.96 -27.88 2.23
C MET A 237 -11.12 -28.68 3.22
N VAL A 238 -9.80 -28.77 3.02
CA VAL A 238 -8.87 -29.35 4.01
C VAL A 238 -8.88 -28.55 5.30
N LYS A 239 -8.86 -27.20 5.20
CA LYS A 239 -8.97 -26.30 6.37
C LYS A 239 -10.31 -26.48 7.09
N VAL A 240 -11.42 -26.50 6.35
CA VAL A 240 -12.77 -26.70 6.92
C VAL A 240 -12.83 -28.00 7.71
N ARG A 241 -12.32 -29.11 7.16
CA ARG A 241 -12.26 -30.38 7.90
C ARG A 241 -11.48 -30.26 9.20
N LYS A 242 -10.29 -29.66 9.17
CA LYS A 242 -9.45 -29.44 10.36
C LYS A 242 -10.14 -28.54 11.40
N VAL A 243 -10.78 -27.45 10.95
CA VAL A 243 -11.53 -26.55 11.83
C VAL A 243 -12.73 -27.27 12.45
N ARG A 244 -13.47 -28.07 11.67
CA ARG A 244 -14.61 -28.86 12.20
C ARG A 244 -14.16 -29.89 13.21
N THR A 245 -13.06 -30.58 12.97
CA THR A 245 -12.47 -31.51 13.95
C THR A 245 -12.06 -30.77 15.23
N LEU A 246 -11.43 -29.62 15.12
CA LEU A 246 -11.09 -28.78 16.27
C LEU A 246 -12.34 -28.35 17.04
N SER A 247 -13.34 -27.80 16.36
CA SER A 247 -14.59 -27.35 16.98
C SER A 247 -15.33 -28.49 17.67
N PHE A 248 -15.34 -29.69 17.06
CA PHE A 248 -15.94 -30.87 17.67
C PHE A 248 -15.19 -31.28 18.95
N MET A 249 -13.84 -31.37 18.90
CA MET A 249 -13.05 -31.72 20.07
C MET A 249 -13.17 -30.67 21.18
N GLN A 250 -13.11 -29.38 20.86
CA GLN A 250 -13.31 -28.31 21.83
C GLN A 250 -14.72 -28.33 22.44
N GLY A 251 -15.76 -28.46 21.59
CA GLY A 251 -17.13 -28.49 22.04
C GLY A 251 -17.40 -29.71 22.95
N THR A 252 -16.87 -30.89 22.59
CA THR A 252 -17.00 -32.11 23.40
C THR A 252 -16.27 -31.96 24.73
N THR A 253 -15.02 -31.48 24.71
CA THR A 253 -14.23 -31.20 25.92
C THR A 253 -14.95 -30.21 26.84
N LEU A 254 -15.48 -29.13 26.26
CA LEU A 254 -16.25 -28.13 27.00
C LEU A 254 -17.53 -28.75 27.61
N SER A 255 -18.25 -29.60 26.86
CA SER A 255 -19.43 -30.27 27.36
C SER A 255 -19.08 -31.21 28.52
N ILE A 256 -18.02 -32.01 28.39
CA ILE A 256 -17.53 -32.86 29.49
C ILE A 256 -17.17 -32.02 30.71
N LEU A 257 -16.43 -30.91 30.51
CA LEU A 257 -16.07 -30.01 31.59
C LEU A 257 -17.29 -29.40 32.28
N LYS A 258 -18.27 -28.92 31.52
CA LYS A 258 -19.53 -28.38 32.06
C LYS A 258 -20.31 -29.41 32.89
N GLN A 259 -20.39 -30.66 32.42
CA GLN A 259 -21.05 -31.73 33.16
C GLN A 259 -20.25 -32.12 34.41
N SER A 260 -18.93 -32.13 34.36
CA SER A 260 -18.06 -32.36 35.52
C SER A 260 -18.24 -31.28 36.59
N ILE A 261 -18.26 -30.00 36.15
CA ILE A 261 -18.56 -28.88 37.04
C ILE A 261 -19.94 -29.02 37.66
N LEU A 262 -20.98 -29.31 36.85
CA LEU A 262 -22.33 -29.51 37.33
C LEU A 262 -22.41 -30.65 38.37
N PHE A 263 -21.72 -31.77 38.11
CA PHE A 263 -21.67 -32.88 39.06
C PHE A 263 -21.07 -32.46 40.40
N ILE A 264 -19.96 -31.72 40.38
CA ILE A 264 -19.30 -31.23 41.60
C ILE A 264 -20.20 -30.23 42.33
N LEU A 265 -20.86 -29.33 41.62
CA LEU A 265 -21.81 -28.37 42.21
C LEU A 265 -23.00 -29.08 42.87
N LEU A 266 -23.57 -30.12 42.24
CA LEU A 266 -24.64 -30.94 42.81
C LEU A 266 -24.13 -31.69 44.03
N TRP A 267 -22.92 -32.27 44.01
CA TRP A 267 -22.35 -32.94 45.14
C TRP A 267 -22.16 -31.99 46.36
N LEU A 268 -21.73 -30.73 46.10
CA LEU A 268 -21.62 -29.69 47.12
C LEU A 268 -22.98 -29.29 47.71
N ILE A 269 -24.08 -29.30 46.91
CA ILE A 269 -25.43 -29.11 47.40
C ILE A 269 -25.84 -30.27 48.32
N PHE A 270 -25.59 -31.53 47.92
CA PHE A 270 -25.86 -32.69 48.80
C PHE A 270 -25.15 -32.59 50.13
N ARG A 271 -23.93 -31.97 50.12
CA ARG A 271 -23.18 -31.68 51.34
C ARG A 271 -23.68 -30.44 52.10
N LYS A 272 -24.71 -29.75 51.60
CA LYS A 272 -25.24 -28.50 52.16
C LYS A 272 -24.23 -27.36 52.23
N VAL A 273 -23.23 -27.38 51.34
CA VAL A 273 -22.18 -26.34 51.23
C VAL A 273 -22.64 -25.21 50.31
N LEU A 274 -23.44 -25.51 49.30
CA LEU A 274 -23.96 -24.55 48.33
C LEU A 274 -25.50 -24.56 48.31
N THR A 275 -26.10 -23.42 47.99
CA THR A 275 -27.54 -23.28 47.72
C THR A 275 -27.86 -23.59 46.25
N THR A 276 -29.17 -23.76 45.94
CA THR A 276 -29.61 -23.98 44.56
C THR A 276 -29.34 -22.77 43.66
N GLY A 277 -29.53 -21.56 44.17
CA GLY A 277 -29.24 -20.34 43.45
C GLY A 277 -27.75 -20.16 43.17
N GLU A 278 -26.87 -20.54 44.12
CA GLU A 278 -25.43 -20.54 43.94
C GLU A 278 -24.95 -21.53 42.86
N LEU A 279 -25.58 -22.73 42.78
CA LEU A 279 -25.32 -23.68 41.69
C LEU A 279 -25.61 -23.04 40.33
N ILE A 280 -26.79 -22.44 40.18
CA ILE A 280 -27.25 -21.83 38.93
C ILE A 280 -26.32 -20.67 38.57
N THR A 281 -25.98 -19.81 39.53
CA THR A 281 -25.01 -18.72 39.35
C THR A 281 -23.68 -19.23 38.82
N MET A 282 -23.08 -20.23 39.47
CA MET A 282 -21.80 -20.82 39.05
C MET A 282 -21.86 -21.43 37.65
N GLN A 283 -22.98 -22.09 37.32
CA GLN A 283 -23.19 -22.69 36.01
C GLN A 283 -23.24 -21.62 34.89
N PHE A 284 -23.98 -20.52 35.12
CA PHE A 284 -24.03 -19.40 34.16
C PHE A 284 -22.69 -18.70 34.02
N ILE A 285 -22.02 -18.37 35.12
CA ILE A 285 -20.68 -17.74 35.11
C ILE A 285 -19.66 -18.62 34.36
N SER A 286 -19.66 -19.94 34.67
CA SER A 286 -18.76 -20.89 33.97
C SER A 286 -19.00 -20.90 32.46
N THR A 287 -20.28 -20.91 32.04
CA THR A 287 -20.63 -20.91 30.62
C THR A 287 -20.18 -19.62 29.92
N SER A 288 -20.36 -18.46 30.55
CA SER A 288 -19.99 -17.15 30.02
C SER A 288 -18.46 -16.98 29.84
N ILE A 289 -17.65 -17.70 30.65
CA ILE A 289 -16.21 -17.62 30.61
C ILE A 289 -15.61 -18.64 29.64
N PHE A 290 -16.08 -19.89 29.69
CA PHE A 290 -15.52 -20.95 28.83
C PHE A 290 -15.91 -20.83 27.38
N GLY A 291 -17.06 -20.19 27.04
CA GLY A 291 -17.46 -19.95 25.65
C GLY A 291 -16.41 -19.19 24.84
N PRO A 292 -16.04 -17.96 25.22
CA PRO A 292 -15.03 -17.16 24.52
C PRO A 292 -13.64 -17.77 24.46
N LEU A 293 -13.29 -18.65 25.42
CA LEU A 293 -11.97 -19.34 25.42
C LEU A 293 -11.78 -20.28 24.20
N GLN A 294 -12.87 -20.69 23.53
CA GLN A 294 -12.77 -21.44 22.27
C GLN A 294 -12.13 -20.59 21.15
N ASP A 295 -12.27 -19.27 21.22
CA ASP A 295 -11.73 -18.34 20.22
C ASP A 295 -10.26 -17.95 20.44
N LEU A 296 -9.60 -18.47 21.48
CA LEU A 296 -8.17 -18.20 21.72
C LEU A 296 -7.27 -18.52 20.51
N GLY A 297 -7.63 -19.54 19.73
CA GLY A 297 -6.94 -19.89 18.49
C GLY A 297 -6.93 -18.76 17.48
N ASN A 298 -8.04 -18.04 17.34
CA ASN A 298 -8.19 -16.91 16.44
C ASN A 298 -7.33 -15.72 16.89
N ILE A 299 -7.21 -15.49 18.21
CA ILE A 299 -6.35 -14.43 18.77
C ILE A 299 -4.88 -14.71 18.45
N ILE A 300 -4.42 -15.97 18.63
CA ILE A 300 -3.05 -16.36 18.29
C ILE A 300 -2.76 -16.15 16.80
N LEU A 301 -3.72 -16.48 15.93
CA LEU A 301 -3.60 -16.24 14.49
C LEU A 301 -3.51 -14.74 14.19
N SER A 302 -4.43 -13.93 14.71
CA SER A 302 -4.43 -12.47 14.52
C SER A 302 -3.14 -11.82 15.05
N TYR A 303 -2.60 -12.30 16.18
CA TYR A 303 -1.31 -11.84 16.69
C TYR A 303 -0.17 -12.10 15.70
N ARG A 304 -0.13 -13.30 15.09
CA ARG A 304 0.90 -13.66 14.10
C ARG A 304 0.75 -12.91 12.79
N GLU A 305 -0.47 -12.60 12.39
CA GLU A 305 -0.75 -11.76 11.22
C GLU A 305 -0.25 -10.34 11.44
N VAL A 306 -0.53 -9.75 12.61
CA VAL A 306 0.01 -8.44 12.98
C VAL A 306 1.54 -8.47 13.05
N GLU A 307 2.13 -9.49 13.64
CA GLU A 307 3.60 -9.62 13.72
C GLU A 307 4.22 -9.60 12.33
N ALA A 308 3.64 -10.32 11.37
CA ALA A 308 4.12 -10.39 9.99
C ALA A 308 3.89 -9.06 9.25
N SER A 309 2.70 -8.47 9.34
CA SER A 309 2.36 -7.23 8.64
C SER A 309 3.14 -6.03 9.19
N VAL A 310 3.35 -5.95 10.51
CA VAL A 310 4.21 -4.94 11.15
C VAL A 310 5.68 -5.12 10.75
N SER A 311 6.16 -6.36 10.60
CA SER A 311 7.52 -6.61 10.10
C SER A 311 7.70 -6.12 8.66
N ASN A 312 6.72 -6.34 7.78
CA ASN A 312 6.76 -5.84 6.41
C ASN A 312 6.72 -4.30 6.37
N PHE A 313 5.91 -3.69 7.22
CA PHE A 313 5.87 -2.24 7.37
C PHE A 313 7.18 -1.67 7.91
N ASP A 314 7.81 -2.35 8.87
CA ASP A 314 9.12 -2.00 9.39
C ASP A 314 10.20 -2.00 8.31
N GLN A 315 10.21 -3.03 7.47
CA GLN A 315 11.10 -3.10 6.30
C GLN A 315 10.88 -1.93 5.34
N LEU A 316 9.62 -1.56 5.07
CA LEU A 316 9.30 -0.39 4.25
C LEU A 316 9.84 0.90 4.87
N MET A 317 9.68 1.08 6.19
CA MET A 317 10.12 2.28 6.90
C MET A 317 11.65 2.43 6.98
N HIS A 318 12.41 1.33 6.85
CA HIS A 318 13.88 1.34 6.86
C HIS A 318 14.50 1.38 5.46
N LYS A 319 13.70 1.39 4.41
CA LYS A 319 14.24 1.54 3.05
C LYS A 319 14.92 2.90 2.88
N PRO A 320 16.01 2.95 2.08
CA PRO A 320 16.75 4.18 1.87
C PRO A 320 15.88 5.25 1.18
N ILE A 321 15.80 6.40 1.81
CA ILE A 321 15.15 7.59 1.25
C ILE A 321 16.12 8.36 0.37
N GLU A 322 15.59 9.23 -0.49
CA GLU A 322 16.40 10.15 -1.27
C GLU A 322 17.23 11.03 -0.31
N GLN A 323 18.54 10.85 -0.35
CA GLN A 323 19.46 11.60 0.51
C GLN A 323 19.41 13.08 0.19
N ARG A 324 19.30 13.90 1.20
CA ARG A 324 19.42 15.36 1.11
C ARG A 324 20.74 15.77 1.74
N PRO A 325 21.50 16.66 1.12
CA PRO A 325 22.71 17.22 1.76
C PRO A 325 22.34 17.93 3.06
N GLU A 326 23.21 17.86 4.07
CA GLU A 326 22.99 18.53 5.36
C GLU A 326 22.97 20.05 5.20
N ASN A 327 23.90 20.58 4.40
CA ASN A 327 24.02 22.01 4.07
C ASN A 327 23.87 22.21 2.56
N PRO A 328 22.64 22.15 2.02
CA PRO A 328 22.44 22.23 0.58
C PRO A 328 22.75 23.62 0.03
N ILE A 329 23.48 23.65 -1.06
CA ILE A 329 23.79 24.88 -1.80
C ILE A 329 22.59 25.22 -2.71
N ASP A 330 22.20 26.48 -2.72
CA ASP A 330 21.24 27.02 -3.70
C ASP A 330 21.98 27.24 -5.03
N ILE A 331 21.47 26.59 -6.08
CA ILE A 331 22.05 26.71 -7.43
C ILE A 331 21.62 28.00 -8.14
N GLY A 332 20.66 28.75 -7.60
CA GLY A 332 20.02 29.86 -8.29
C GLY A 332 19.40 29.45 -9.62
N GLU A 333 19.49 30.29 -10.62
CA GLU A 333 19.01 30.01 -11.97
C GLU A 333 19.99 29.07 -12.70
N LEU A 334 19.49 27.97 -13.26
CA LEU A 334 20.31 26.99 -13.97
C LEU A 334 20.83 27.57 -15.30
N LYS A 335 22.16 27.68 -15.45
CA LYS A 335 22.82 28.23 -16.63
C LYS A 335 23.73 27.22 -17.33
N SER A 336 24.25 26.24 -16.62
CA SER A 336 25.17 25.25 -17.21
C SER A 336 25.05 23.88 -16.53
N ILE A 337 25.31 22.83 -17.28
CA ILE A 337 25.40 21.44 -16.81
C ILE A 337 26.71 20.87 -17.36
N ARG A 338 27.47 20.17 -16.50
CA ARG A 338 28.69 19.48 -16.90
C ARG A 338 28.74 18.09 -16.27
N PHE A 339 28.90 17.08 -17.10
CA PHE A 339 29.21 15.71 -16.72
C PHE A 339 30.73 15.52 -16.80
N GLN A 340 31.31 14.93 -15.79
CA GLN A 340 32.73 14.64 -15.72
C GLN A 340 32.94 13.18 -15.30
N ASP A 341 33.39 12.36 -16.26
CA ASP A 341 33.73 10.94 -16.12
C ASP A 341 32.63 10.13 -15.37
N VAL A 342 31.37 10.39 -15.71
CA VAL A 342 30.23 9.82 -15.03
C VAL A 342 30.06 8.34 -15.37
N VAL A 343 30.03 7.50 -14.32
CA VAL A 343 29.75 6.07 -14.39
C VAL A 343 28.48 5.73 -13.59
N PHE A 344 27.65 4.88 -14.17
CA PHE A 344 26.47 4.37 -13.49
C PHE A 344 26.14 2.93 -13.91
N HIS A 345 25.77 2.11 -12.93
CA HIS A 345 25.20 0.78 -13.15
C HIS A 345 23.96 0.55 -12.28
N HIS A 346 23.02 -0.24 -12.78
CA HIS A 346 21.88 -0.68 -11.98
C HIS A 346 22.32 -1.74 -10.96
N LYS A 347 21.70 -1.78 -9.77
CA LYS A 347 22.08 -2.71 -8.68
C LYS A 347 22.14 -4.17 -9.11
N THR A 348 21.27 -4.57 -10.05
CA THR A 348 21.16 -5.95 -10.54
C THR A 348 21.93 -6.21 -11.84
N ALA A 349 22.58 -5.19 -12.42
CA ALA A 349 23.26 -5.32 -13.71
C ALA A 349 24.75 -5.67 -13.53
N ALA A 350 25.25 -6.53 -14.41
CA ALA A 350 26.66 -6.92 -14.46
C ALA A 350 27.57 -5.89 -15.19
N HIS A 351 26.96 -4.96 -15.94
CA HIS A 351 27.68 -3.99 -16.77
C HIS A 351 27.21 -2.57 -16.49
N ASN A 352 28.09 -1.60 -16.75
CA ASN A 352 27.78 -0.19 -16.64
C ASN A 352 26.75 0.19 -17.71
N ALA A 353 25.69 0.90 -17.29
CA ALA A 353 24.73 1.51 -18.20
C ALA A 353 25.23 2.84 -18.75
N ILE A 354 26.09 3.52 -18.00
CA ILE A 354 26.87 4.72 -18.37
C ILE A 354 28.31 4.46 -17.93
N ASP A 355 29.27 4.70 -18.81
CA ASP A 355 30.68 4.33 -18.60
C ASP A 355 31.63 5.46 -19.04
N GLY A 356 31.92 6.36 -18.11
CA GLY A 356 32.87 7.48 -18.31
C GLY A 356 32.35 8.58 -19.23
N ILE A 357 31.08 8.96 -19.15
CA ILE A 357 30.50 10.03 -19.96
C ILE A 357 30.93 11.40 -19.44
N SER A 358 31.47 12.23 -20.36
CA SER A 358 31.85 13.63 -20.13
C SER A 358 31.32 14.52 -21.24
N PHE A 359 30.57 15.57 -20.87
CA PHE A 359 30.11 16.63 -21.78
C PHE A 359 29.70 17.88 -20.97
N GLY A 360 29.55 19.00 -21.67
CA GLY A 360 29.09 20.26 -21.09
C GLY A 360 28.06 20.95 -21.98
N VAL A 361 27.12 21.69 -21.37
CA VAL A 361 26.08 22.44 -22.08
C VAL A 361 25.73 23.70 -21.29
N GLN A 362 25.40 24.78 -21.99
CA GLN A 362 25.07 26.10 -21.43
C GLN A 362 23.70 26.57 -21.91
N THR A 363 23.15 27.59 -21.25
CA THR A 363 21.89 28.21 -21.67
C THR A 363 21.95 28.64 -23.14
N GLY A 364 20.96 28.31 -23.91
CA GLY A 364 20.86 28.54 -25.35
C GLY A 364 21.35 27.38 -26.21
N ASP A 365 22.00 26.39 -25.62
CA ASP A 365 22.47 25.22 -26.37
C ASP A 365 21.33 24.22 -26.57
N THR A 366 21.28 23.62 -27.75
CA THR A 366 20.45 22.47 -28.08
C THR A 366 21.38 21.30 -28.41
N ILE A 367 21.37 20.27 -27.57
CA ILE A 367 22.15 19.05 -27.77
C ILE A 367 21.21 17.83 -27.93
N ALA A 368 21.75 16.82 -28.62
CA ALA A 368 21.00 15.57 -28.81
C ALA A 368 21.83 14.34 -28.42
N PHE A 369 21.16 13.34 -27.88
CA PHE A 369 21.72 12.01 -27.61
C PHE A 369 21.02 10.96 -28.48
N VAL A 370 21.82 10.22 -29.24
CA VAL A 370 21.35 9.16 -30.13
C VAL A 370 22.14 7.87 -29.92
N GLY A 371 21.61 6.75 -30.39
CA GLY A 371 22.30 5.47 -30.30
C GLY A 371 21.34 4.31 -30.34
N PRO A 372 21.81 3.07 -30.46
CA PRO A 372 21.01 1.86 -30.45
C PRO A 372 20.17 1.71 -29.18
N SER A 373 19.15 0.84 -29.21
CA SER A 373 18.43 0.48 -27.99
C SER A 373 19.40 -0.12 -26.96
N GLY A 374 19.27 0.27 -25.69
CA GLY A 374 20.17 -0.16 -24.63
C GLY A 374 21.52 0.57 -24.56
N SER A 375 21.77 1.63 -25.35
CA SER A 375 23.02 2.40 -25.31
C SER A 375 23.19 3.29 -24.07
N GLY A 376 22.16 3.42 -23.20
CA GLY A 376 22.22 4.21 -21.96
C GLY A 376 21.46 5.54 -21.98
N LYS A 377 20.77 5.91 -23.07
CA LYS A 377 20.09 7.21 -23.24
C LYS A 377 19.10 7.53 -22.12
N SER A 378 18.14 6.64 -21.81
CA SER A 378 17.17 6.86 -20.74
C SER A 378 17.80 6.86 -19.34
N THR A 379 18.91 6.14 -19.15
CA THR A 379 19.70 6.20 -17.91
C THR A 379 20.37 7.57 -17.76
N LEU A 380 20.90 8.13 -18.84
CA LEU A 380 21.49 9.47 -18.86
C LEU A 380 20.45 10.54 -18.46
N VAL A 381 19.22 10.45 -18.98
CA VAL A 381 18.13 11.35 -18.57
C VAL A 381 17.85 11.26 -17.10
N LYS A 382 17.74 10.04 -16.55
CA LYS A 382 17.47 9.83 -15.12
C LYS A 382 18.59 10.40 -14.23
N LEU A 383 19.84 10.39 -14.72
CA LEU A 383 20.96 11.07 -14.08
C LEU A 383 20.83 12.60 -14.17
N LEU A 384 20.47 13.15 -15.34
CA LEU A 384 20.27 14.59 -15.57
C LEU A 384 19.19 15.17 -14.65
N VAL A 385 18.05 14.50 -14.49
CA VAL A 385 16.96 14.95 -13.62
C VAL A 385 17.18 14.58 -12.14
N GLY A 386 18.32 13.95 -11.82
CA GLY A 386 18.70 13.56 -10.46
C GLY A 386 17.83 12.43 -9.87
N LEU A 387 17.20 11.59 -10.70
CA LEU A 387 16.51 10.37 -10.25
C LEU A 387 17.51 9.27 -9.90
N TYR A 388 18.66 9.25 -10.62
CA TYR A 388 19.81 8.42 -10.32
C TYR A 388 20.99 9.28 -9.85
N LYS A 389 21.85 8.68 -9.05
CA LYS A 389 23.14 9.28 -8.66
C LYS A 389 24.27 8.54 -9.35
N PRO A 390 25.31 9.24 -9.83
CA PRO A 390 26.48 8.58 -10.39
C PRO A 390 27.15 7.70 -9.33
N VAL A 391 27.74 6.58 -9.76
CA VAL A 391 28.55 5.70 -8.91
C VAL A 391 29.98 6.23 -8.86
N GLU A 392 30.48 6.72 -10.01
CA GLU A 392 31.78 7.39 -10.14
C GLU A 392 31.62 8.64 -11.02
N GLY A 393 32.55 9.55 -10.93
CA GLY A 393 32.48 10.85 -11.60
C GLY A 393 31.53 11.82 -10.91
N VAL A 394 31.35 13.00 -11.48
CA VAL A 394 30.53 14.08 -10.89
C VAL A 394 29.68 14.77 -11.95
N ILE A 395 28.46 15.12 -11.58
CA ILE A 395 27.58 16.00 -12.37
C ILE A 395 27.58 17.37 -11.70
N PHE A 396 27.86 18.42 -12.45
CA PHE A 396 27.83 19.79 -11.98
C PHE A 396 26.65 20.53 -12.59
N PHE A 397 25.98 21.33 -11.75
CA PHE A 397 24.94 22.28 -12.11
C PHE A 397 25.42 23.68 -11.68
N ASN A 398 25.68 24.59 -12.61
CA ASN A 398 26.28 25.90 -12.33
C ASN A 398 27.57 25.78 -11.50
N GLU A 399 28.52 24.90 -11.88
CA GLU A 399 29.76 24.62 -11.15
C GLU A 399 29.57 23.98 -9.76
N GLN A 400 28.35 23.76 -9.29
CA GLN A 400 28.07 23.09 -8.03
C GLN A 400 27.87 21.57 -8.23
N SER A 401 28.46 20.77 -7.34
CA SER A 401 28.31 19.32 -7.40
C SER A 401 26.88 18.90 -7.15
N SER A 402 26.42 17.92 -7.90
CA SER A 402 25.10 17.31 -7.73
C SER A 402 24.86 16.68 -6.35
N SER A 403 25.93 16.38 -5.58
CA SER A 403 25.85 15.90 -4.20
C SER A 403 25.45 16.98 -3.19
N ASP A 404 25.70 18.26 -3.51
CA ASP A 404 25.62 19.38 -2.57
C ASP A 404 24.38 20.25 -2.77
N ILE A 405 23.59 19.98 -3.82
CA ILE A 405 22.41 20.77 -4.21
C ILE A 405 21.08 20.17 -3.72
N ARG A 406 20.07 21.02 -3.67
CA ARG A 406 18.67 20.59 -3.47
C ARG A 406 18.04 20.16 -4.78
N TYR A 407 17.92 18.87 -5.02
CA TYR A 407 17.28 18.36 -6.24
C TYR A 407 15.86 18.87 -6.49
N ASN A 408 15.08 19.16 -5.45
CA ASN A 408 13.74 19.72 -5.65
C ASN A 408 13.75 21.12 -6.26
N GLU A 409 14.76 21.94 -5.97
CA GLU A 409 14.94 23.27 -6.57
C GLU A 409 15.41 23.15 -8.03
N LEU A 410 16.35 22.23 -8.30
CA LEU A 410 16.74 21.89 -9.66
C LEU A 410 15.54 21.40 -10.48
N ARG A 411 14.77 20.42 -9.98
CA ARG A 411 13.61 19.83 -10.70
C ARG A 411 12.49 20.86 -10.97
N ARG A 412 12.38 21.92 -10.20
CA ARG A 412 11.44 23.01 -10.50
C ARG A 412 11.83 23.78 -11.76
N GLN A 413 13.09 23.78 -12.12
CA GLN A 413 13.62 24.44 -13.33
C GLN A 413 13.70 23.50 -14.53
N ILE A 414 13.28 22.24 -14.39
CA ILE A 414 13.29 21.24 -15.47
C ILE A 414 11.89 21.05 -16.03
N GLY A 415 11.74 21.20 -17.33
CA GLY A 415 10.64 20.70 -18.13
C GLY A 415 11.01 19.34 -18.71
N PHE A 416 10.28 18.29 -18.34
CA PHE A 416 10.57 16.93 -18.78
C PHE A 416 9.39 16.33 -19.51
N VAL A 417 9.58 16.02 -20.78
CA VAL A 417 8.61 15.39 -21.67
C VAL A 417 9.06 13.95 -21.88
N THR A 418 8.34 13.00 -21.29
CA THR A 418 8.65 11.56 -21.29
C THR A 418 8.14 10.87 -22.55
N GLN A 419 8.72 9.73 -22.89
CA GLN A 419 8.31 8.85 -23.98
C GLN A 419 6.83 8.43 -23.83
N ASP A 420 6.49 7.86 -22.66
CA ASP A 420 5.12 7.51 -22.31
C ASP A 420 4.46 8.66 -21.57
N THR A 421 3.62 9.41 -22.28
CA THR A 421 2.91 10.54 -21.69
C THR A 421 1.82 10.08 -20.74
N GLN A 422 2.01 10.32 -19.45
CA GLN A 422 1.02 10.06 -18.41
C GLN A 422 0.20 11.32 -18.14
N LEU A 423 -1.12 11.19 -18.33
CA LEU A 423 -2.09 12.20 -17.92
C LEU A 423 -2.88 11.69 -16.72
N PHE A 424 -3.17 12.60 -15.79
CA PHE A 424 -4.02 12.30 -14.64
C PHE A 424 -5.48 12.42 -15.05
N ALA A 425 -6.35 11.60 -14.45
CA ALA A 425 -7.79 11.76 -14.59
C ALA A 425 -8.19 13.14 -14.06
N GLY A 426 -8.97 13.89 -14.85
CA GLY A 426 -9.35 15.26 -14.54
C GLY A 426 -9.42 16.13 -15.81
N THR A 427 -9.50 17.45 -15.67
CA THR A 427 -9.57 18.38 -16.80
C THR A 427 -8.20 18.63 -17.43
N ILE A 428 -8.17 19.24 -18.62
CA ILE A 428 -6.92 19.73 -19.24
C ILE A 428 -6.24 20.69 -18.26
N LYS A 429 -6.97 21.65 -17.71
CA LYS A 429 -6.48 22.62 -16.72
C LYS A 429 -5.87 21.94 -15.49
N GLU A 430 -6.57 20.98 -14.87
CA GLU A 430 -6.04 20.25 -13.70
C GLU A 430 -4.74 19.52 -14.01
N ASN A 431 -4.59 18.98 -15.21
CA ASN A 431 -3.36 18.35 -15.66
C ASN A 431 -2.18 19.32 -15.75
N LEU A 432 -2.42 20.60 -16.09
CA LEU A 432 -1.40 21.63 -16.11
C LEU A 432 -1.15 22.20 -14.70
N LEU A 433 -2.20 22.47 -13.93
CA LEU A 433 -2.08 22.95 -12.55
C LEU A 433 -1.35 21.97 -11.61
N PHE A 434 -1.27 20.69 -11.98
CA PHE A 434 -0.48 19.70 -11.24
C PHE A 434 1.00 20.11 -11.09
N VAL A 435 1.58 20.79 -12.07
CA VAL A 435 2.98 21.24 -12.03
C VAL A 435 3.14 22.69 -11.53
N LYS A 436 2.11 23.53 -11.68
CA LYS A 436 2.07 24.94 -11.20
C LYS A 436 0.66 25.25 -10.69
N PRO A 437 0.36 24.93 -9.40
CA PRO A 437 -0.99 25.05 -8.84
C PRO A 437 -1.56 26.47 -8.80
N ASP A 438 -0.71 27.48 -8.84
CA ASP A 438 -1.00 28.91 -8.79
C ASP A 438 -1.04 29.58 -10.17
N ALA A 439 -0.96 28.79 -11.26
CA ALA A 439 -1.07 29.35 -12.61
C ALA A 439 -2.47 29.89 -12.91
N THR A 440 -2.50 31.05 -13.56
CA THR A 440 -3.76 31.65 -14.06
C THR A 440 -4.22 30.93 -15.31
N ASP A 441 -5.52 31.13 -15.68
CA ASP A 441 -6.08 30.54 -16.89
C ASP A 441 -5.36 31.04 -18.14
N ASP A 442 -4.98 32.33 -18.16
CA ASP A 442 -4.21 32.92 -19.27
C ASP A 442 -2.82 32.25 -19.41
N GLU A 443 -2.13 31.95 -18.32
CA GLU A 443 -0.84 31.21 -18.37
C GLU A 443 -1.03 29.78 -18.85
N VAL A 444 -2.13 29.13 -18.48
CA VAL A 444 -2.48 27.78 -18.95
C VAL A 444 -2.76 27.79 -20.45
N GLU A 445 -3.57 28.74 -20.94
CA GLU A 445 -3.88 28.88 -22.37
C GLU A 445 -2.62 29.23 -23.18
N GLU A 446 -1.78 30.16 -22.70
CA GLU A 446 -0.50 30.49 -23.33
C GLU A 446 0.42 29.26 -23.46
N ALA A 447 0.52 28.45 -22.41
CA ALA A 447 1.32 27.22 -22.45
C ALA A 447 0.76 26.20 -23.45
N LEU A 448 -0.57 26.04 -23.53
CA LEU A 448 -1.24 25.19 -24.50
C LEU A 448 -1.03 25.69 -25.94
N HIS A 449 -1.12 26.99 -26.15
CA HIS A 449 -0.85 27.60 -27.47
C HIS A 449 0.61 27.38 -27.91
N LYS A 450 1.59 27.63 -27.03
CA LYS A 450 3.01 27.35 -27.30
C LYS A 450 3.29 25.88 -27.63
N ALA A 451 2.47 24.96 -27.09
CA ALA A 451 2.55 23.53 -27.40
C ALA A 451 1.70 23.12 -28.61
N SER A 452 1.13 24.07 -29.37
CA SER A 452 0.28 23.84 -30.54
C SER A 452 -0.95 22.98 -30.21
N CYS A 453 -1.63 23.27 -29.09
CA CYS A 453 -2.86 22.59 -28.66
C CYS A 453 -4.15 23.26 -29.20
N ASP A 454 -4.07 24.27 -30.07
CA ASP A 454 -5.22 25.06 -30.54
C ASP A 454 -6.31 24.20 -31.15
N TYR A 455 -5.94 23.21 -31.96
CA TYR A 455 -6.91 22.28 -32.56
C TYR A 455 -7.63 21.44 -31.49
N LEU A 456 -6.92 21.00 -30.48
CA LEU A 456 -7.51 20.26 -29.35
C LEU A 456 -8.54 21.14 -28.62
N LEU A 457 -8.18 22.39 -28.31
CA LEU A 457 -9.06 23.33 -27.63
C LEU A 457 -10.29 23.68 -28.46
N SER A 458 -10.13 23.88 -29.76
CA SER A 458 -11.26 24.19 -30.68
C SER A 458 -12.26 23.01 -30.79
N ARG A 459 -11.79 21.77 -30.68
CA ARG A 459 -12.64 20.57 -30.71
C ARG A 459 -13.27 20.28 -29.33
N SER A 460 -12.76 20.88 -28.27
CA SER A 460 -13.22 20.67 -26.91
C SER A 460 -14.43 21.53 -26.60
N SER A 461 -15.55 20.93 -26.16
CA SER A 461 -16.79 21.65 -25.85
C SER A 461 -16.64 22.63 -24.68
N ASN A 462 -15.72 22.37 -23.75
CA ASN A 462 -15.49 23.13 -22.51
C ASN A 462 -14.09 23.75 -22.44
N GLY A 463 -13.37 23.89 -23.58
CA GLY A 463 -12.01 24.45 -23.60
C GLY A 463 -11.07 23.74 -22.62
N ILE A 464 -10.39 24.51 -21.76
CA ILE A 464 -9.43 23.98 -20.76
C ILE A 464 -10.10 23.15 -19.66
N ASP A 465 -11.42 23.29 -19.42
CA ASP A 465 -12.17 22.52 -18.43
C ASP A 465 -12.68 21.18 -18.96
N THR A 466 -12.29 20.79 -20.17
CA THR A 466 -12.64 19.50 -20.76
C THR A 466 -12.01 18.36 -19.98
N ILE A 467 -12.85 17.40 -19.53
CA ILE A 467 -12.44 16.23 -18.75
C ILE A 467 -11.73 15.22 -19.67
N LEU A 468 -10.59 14.71 -19.21
CA LEU A 468 -9.77 13.69 -19.86
C LEU A 468 -9.83 12.35 -19.11
N GLY A 469 -9.63 11.23 -19.81
CA GLY A 469 -9.50 9.90 -19.20
C GLY A 469 -10.78 9.09 -19.16
N GLU A 470 -10.96 8.26 -18.15
CA GLU A 470 -12.12 7.35 -18.03
C GLU A 470 -13.43 8.15 -17.96
N GLY A 471 -14.28 7.99 -18.98
CA GLY A 471 -15.56 8.71 -19.11
C GLY A 471 -15.48 10.11 -19.72
N GLY A 472 -14.27 10.63 -20.03
CA GLY A 472 -14.05 11.92 -20.69
C GLY A 472 -13.55 11.79 -22.13
N MET A 473 -12.99 12.90 -22.63
CA MET A 473 -12.46 12.97 -23.99
C MET A 473 -11.28 12.01 -24.18
N LYS A 474 -11.35 11.18 -25.23
CA LYS A 474 -10.22 10.36 -25.65
C LYS A 474 -9.26 11.19 -26.51
N LEU A 475 -7.99 11.18 -26.13
CA LEU A 475 -6.92 11.88 -26.82
C LEU A 475 -6.09 10.93 -27.69
N SER A 476 -5.69 11.42 -28.85
CA SER A 476 -4.66 10.76 -29.66
C SER A 476 -3.29 10.82 -28.98
N GLY A 477 -2.33 10.01 -29.43
CA GLY A 477 -0.95 10.05 -28.93
C GLY A 477 -0.32 11.44 -29.04
N GLY A 478 -0.52 12.10 -30.18
CA GLY A 478 -0.01 13.45 -30.41
C GLY A 478 -0.64 14.52 -29.52
N GLU A 479 -1.94 14.44 -29.25
CA GLU A 479 -2.63 15.37 -28.33
C GLU A 479 -2.13 15.20 -26.90
N LYS A 480 -1.92 13.97 -26.43
CA LYS A 480 -1.31 13.70 -25.12
C LYS A 480 0.08 14.30 -25.04
N GLN A 481 0.88 14.13 -26.10
CA GLN A 481 2.23 14.65 -26.17
C GLN A 481 2.27 16.18 -26.11
N ARG A 482 1.38 16.87 -26.86
CA ARG A 482 1.24 18.33 -26.82
C ARG A 482 0.87 18.84 -25.44
N ILE A 483 -0.07 18.19 -24.72
CA ILE A 483 -0.40 18.52 -23.32
C ILE A 483 0.82 18.32 -22.41
N SER A 484 1.63 17.28 -22.64
CA SER A 484 2.88 17.08 -21.86
C SER A 484 3.90 18.18 -22.13
N ILE A 485 4.03 18.64 -23.37
CA ILE A 485 4.86 19.79 -23.74
C ILE A 485 4.34 21.06 -23.05
N ALA A 486 3.03 21.34 -23.12
CA ALA A 486 2.41 22.48 -22.43
C ALA A 486 2.70 22.45 -20.92
N ARG A 487 2.55 21.27 -20.30
CA ARG A 487 2.88 21.04 -18.88
C ARG A 487 4.34 21.37 -18.56
N ALA A 488 5.27 20.96 -19.43
CA ALA A 488 6.69 21.25 -19.28
C ALA A 488 6.99 22.75 -19.40
N LEU A 489 6.34 23.46 -20.34
CA LEU A 489 6.54 24.89 -20.63
C LEU A 489 5.92 25.80 -19.57
N LEU A 490 4.82 25.42 -18.93
CA LEU A 490 4.09 26.23 -17.94
C LEU A 490 4.96 26.69 -16.77
N ARG A 491 6.01 25.95 -16.46
CA ARG A 491 6.99 26.29 -15.40
C ARG A 491 8.09 27.26 -15.85
N HIS A 492 8.13 27.67 -17.10
CA HIS A 492 9.24 28.43 -17.67
C HIS A 492 10.61 27.78 -17.37
N PRO A 493 10.83 26.53 -17.82
CA PRO A 493 11.98 25.74 -17.43
C PRO A 493 13.30 26.35 -17.97
N ARG A 494 14.40 26.19 -17.21
CA ARG A 494 15.76 26.49 -17.66
C ARG A 494 16.43 25.31 -18.35
N LEU A 495 15.94 24.12 -18.10
CA LEU A 495 16.33 22.89 -18.79
C LEU A 495 15.09 22.20 -19.35
N LEU A 496 15.05 21.98 -20.63
CA LEU A 496 13.97 21.27 -21.30
C LEU A 496 14.50 19.95 -21.89
N ILE A 497 13.91 18.82 -21.48
CA ILE A 497 14.33 17.49 -21.90
C ILE A 497 13.16 16.83 -22.63
N PHE A 498 13.43 16.36 -23.86
CA PHE A 498 12.51 15.56 -24.65
C PHE A 498 13.05 14.13 -24.77
N ASP A 499 12.40 13.17 -24.13
CA ASP A 499 12.78 11.76 -24.17
C ASP A 499 11.87 11.01 -25.14
N GLU A 500 12.35 10.78 -26.36
CA GLU A 500 11.65 10.08 -27.45
C GLU A 500 10.23 10.61 -27.72
N ALA A 501 10.06 11.92 -27.65
CA ALA A 501 8.77 12.59 -27.69
C ALA A 501 7.91 12.33 -28.96
N THR A 502 8.45 11.67 -29.99
CA THR A 502 7.76 11.41 -31.27
C THR A 502 7.67 9.93 -31.64
N SER A 503 8.17 9.01 -30.80
CA SER A 503 8.36 7.60 -31.17
C SER A 503 7.08 6.82 -31.49
N ALA A 504 5.94 7.22 -30.92
CA ALA A 504 4.64 6.54 -31.05
C ALA A 504 3.65 7.28 -31.97
N LEU A 505 4.13 8.22 -32.80
CA LEU A 505 3.29 9.10 -33.60
C LEU A 505 3.33 8.72 -35.09
N ASP A 506 2.26 9.05 -35.80
CA ASP A 506 2.20 9.05 -37.26
C ASP A 506 3.09 10.18 -37.83
N SER A 507 3.52 10.03 -39.09
CA SER A 507 4.51 10.93 -39.70
C SER A 507 4.08 12.41 -39.75
N LEU A 508 2.80 12.72 -39.95
CA LEU A 508 2.32 14.11 -39.98
C LEU A 508 2.35 14.73 -38.58
N THR A 509 1.85 14.02 -37.59
CA THR A 509 1.86 14.47 -36.19
C THR A 509 3.31 14.60 -35.66
N GLU A 510 4.21 13.72 -36.10
CA GLU A 510 5.63 13.79 -35.78
C GLU A 510 6.27 15.07 -36.30
N GLU A 511 6.03 15.41 -37.57
CA GLU A 511 6.56 16.62 -38.19
C GLU A 511 6.10 17.88 -37.45
N ASP A 512 4.82 17.96 -37.13
CA ASP A 512 4.25 19.08 -36.38
C ASP A 512 4.87 19.23 -34.98
N ILE A 513 5.05 18.12 -34.25
CA ILE A 513 5.67 18.16 -32.93
C ILE A 513 7.15 18.51 -33.04
N THR A 514 7.84 17.99 -34.04
CA THR A 514 9.25 18.33 -34.31
C THR A 514 9.41 19.82 -34.60
N ASN A 515 8.51 20.41 -35.39
CA ASN A 515 8.50 21.85 -35.65
C ASN A 515 8.22 22.65 -34.37
N THR A 516 7.30 22.19 -33.53
CA THR A 516 7.02 22.81 -32.22
C THR A 516 8.28 22.79 -31.33
N ILE A 517 8.99 21.66 -31.23
CA ILE A 517 10.23 21.51 -30.46
C ILE A 517 11.31 22.41 -31.03
N ARG A 518 11.47 22.47 -32.37
CA ARG A 518 12.43 23.34 -33.04
C ARG A 518 12.16 24.81 -32.71
N ASN A 519 10.93 25.29 -32.85
CA ASN A 519 10.55 26.68 -32.55
C ASN A 519 10.83 27.07 -31.10
N ILE A 520 10.63 26.13 -30.15
CA ILE A 520 10.99 26.32 -28.74
C ILE A 520 12.50 26.42 -28.56
N SER A 521 13.28 25.56 -29.23
CA SER A 521 14.75 25.51 -29.12
C SER A 521 15.43 26.73 -29.75
N GLU A 522 14.87 27.24 -30.85
CA GLU A 522 15.42 28.41 -31.58
C GLU A 522 15.36 29.71 -30.77
N ARG A 523 14.51 29.80 -29.74
CA ARG A 523 14.44 30.95 -28.82
C ARG A 523 15.69 31.11 -27.96
N ARG A 524 16.44 30.03 -27.76
CA ARG A 524 17.71 30.00 -26.97
C ARG A 524 17.58 30.51 -25.53
N GLU A 525 16.38 30.44 -24.96
CA GLU A 525 16.07 30.90 -23.59
C GLU A 525 16.48 29.88 -22.52
N GLN A 526 16.58 28.60 -22.91
CA GLN A 526 16.88 27.47 -22.01
C GLN A 526 17.93 26.53 -22.63
N ILE A 527 18.41 25.60 -21.83
CA ILE A 527 19.13 24.41 -22.30
C ILE A 527 18.11 23.42 -22.84
N THR A 528 18.30 22.93 -24.07
CA THR A 528 17.42 21.91 -24.66
C THR A 528 18.19 20.61 -24.89
N ILE A 529 17.70 19.50 -24.37
CA ILE A 529 18.27 18.18 -24.54
C ILE A 529 17.27 17.27 -25.23
N LEU A 530 17.66 16.75 -26.39
CA LEU A 530 16.82 15.87 -27.22
C LEU A 530 17.35 14.45 -27.15
N ILE A 531 16.48 13.50 -26.84
CA ILE A 531 16.77 12.08 -26.95
C ILE A 531 15.84 11.50 -27.98
N ALA A 532 16.42 10.95 -29.03
CA ALA A 532 15.62 10.50 -30.16
C ALA A 532 16.05 9.11 -30.65
N HIS A 533 15.03 8.34 -31.03
CA HIS A 533 15.18 7.17 -31.88
C HIS A 533 15.11 7.55 -33.36
N ARG A 534 14.41 8.64 -33.69
CA ARG A 534 14.29 9.15 -35.07
C ARG A 534 15.24 10.34 -35.25
N LEU A 535 16.14 10.19 -36.18
CA LEU A 535 17.21 11.19 -36.43
C LEU A 535 16.66 12.48 -37.05
N SER A 536 15.49 12.43 -37.73
CA SER A 536 14.78 13.60 -38.27
C SER A 536 14.49 14.66 -37.21
N THR A 537 14.21 14.25 -35.98
CA THR A 537 13.82 15.15 -34.87
C THR A 537 14.99 15.94 -34.29
N ILE A 538 16.22 15.54 -34.54
CA ILE A 538 17.41 16.09 -33.88
C ILE A 538 18.37 16.78 -34.84
N MET A 539 18.09 16.84 -36.14
CA MET A 539 18.99 17.44 -37.13
C MET A 539 19.32 18.90 -36.84
N HIS A 540 18.44 19.61 -36.14
CA HIS A 540 18.63 21.02 -35.74
C HIS A 540 19.46 21.20 -34.47
N ALA A 541 19.85 20.11 -33.80
CA ALA A 541 20.73 20.18 -32.62
C ALA A 541 22.13 20.70 -32.99
N GLY A 542 22.66 21.63 -32.18
CA GLY A 542 23.98 22.18 -32.38
C GLY A 542 25.09 21.12 -32.21
N VAL A 543 24.89 20.19 -31.27
CA VAL A 543 25.81 19.07 -31.03
C VAL A 543 25.01 17.79 -30.84
N ILE A 544 25.41 16.74 -31.53
CA ILE A 544 24.85 15.39 -31.40
C ILE A 544 25.93 14.48 -30.79
N TYR A 545 25.56 13.82 -29.69
CA TYR A 545 26.37 12.79 -29.04
C TYR A 545 25.83 11.41 -29.41
N VAL A 546 26.66 10.56 -29.97
CA VAL A 546 26.32 9.19 -30.33
C VAL A 546 26.78 8.25 -29.24
N LEU A 547 25.79 7.55 -28.61
CA LEU A 547 26.05 6.62 -27.53
C LEU A 547 26.06 5.16 -28.02
N GLU A 548 27.07 4.42 -27.61
CA GLU A 548 27.12 2.97 -27.75
C GLU A 548 27.66 2.35 -26.46
N LYS A 549 26.94 1.36 -25.92
CA LYS A 549 27.33 0.61 -24.71
C LYS A 549 27.75 1.50 -23.53
N GLY A 550 26.99 2.57 -23.30
CA GLY A 550 27.24 3.51 -22.20
C GLY A 550 28.32 4.55 -22.44
N LYS A 551 28.95 4.62 -23.63
CA LYS A 551 30.00 5.56 -23.95
C LYS A 551 29.59 6.50 -25.10
N ILE A 552 30.13 7.70 -25.13
CA ILE A 552 30.08 8.59 -26.30
C ILE A 552 31.14 8.13 -27.29
N VAL A 553 30.72 7.68 -28.48
CA VAL A 553 31.62 7.18 -29.53
C VAL A 553 31.82 8.17 -30.64
N GLU A 554 30.85 9.07 -30.91
CA GLU A 554 30.96 10.13 -31.91
C GLU A 554 30.33 11.41 -31.37
N THR A 555 30.85 12.55 -31.78
CA THR A 555 30.36 13.88 -31.43
C THR A 555 30.50 14.83 -32.62
N GLY A 556 29.43 15.55 -32.95
CA GLY A 556 29.46 16.54 -34.04
C GLY A 556 28.08 17.09 -34.38
N SER A 557 28.01 17.93 -35.42
CA SER A 557 26.72 18.33 -36.02
C SER A 557 26.22 17.23 -36.96
N HIS A 558 24.94 17.30 -37.35
CA HIS A 558 24.33 16.37 -38.31
C HIS A 558 25.20 16.20 -39.57
N GLU A 559 25.61 17.30 -40.17
CA GLU A 559 26.41 17.29 -41.40
C GLU A 559 27.80 16.66 -41.17
N SER A 560 28.49 17.03 -40.08
CA SER A 560 29.78 16.49 -39.72
C SER A 560 29.75 14.98 -39.48
N LEU A 561 28.75 14.48 -38.76
CA LEU A 561 28.58 13.05 -38.47
C LEU A 561 28.22 12.22 -39.73
N LEU A 562 27.48 12.81 -40.68
CA LEU A 562 27.25 12.16 -41.97
C LEU A 562 28.53 11.99 -42.79
N GLN A 563 29.44 13.00 -42.74
CA GLN A 563 30.73 12.94 -43.43
C GLN A 563 31.68 11.92 -42.80
N GLN A 564 31.64 11.73 -41.50
CA GLN A 564 32.47 10.75 -40.77
C GLN A 564 32.14 9.29 -41.12
N LYS A 565 30.95 9.02 -41.67
CA LYS A 565 30.49 7.67 -42.07
C LYS A 565 30.56 6.62 -40.96
N GLY A 566 30.42 7.04 -39.70
CA GLY A 566 30.45 6.19 -38.53
C GLY A 566 29.10 5.58 -38.17
N LEU A 567 28.88 5.33 -36.88
CA LEU A 567 27.65 4.75 -36.34
C LEU A 567 26.40 5.63 -36.62
N TYR A 568 26.56 6.97 -36.49
CA TYR A 568 25.50 7.92 -36.81
C TYR A 568 25.04 7.79 -38.27
N TYR A 569 25.98 7.73 -39.20
CA TYR A 569 25.68 7.57 -40.61
C TYR A 569 25.00 6.23 -40.91
N ALA A 570 25.43 5.14 -40.26
CA ALA A 570 24.80 3.84 -40.43
C ALA A 570 23.33 3.86 -39.96
N MET A 571 23.07 4.50 -38.81
CA MET A 571 21.72 4.68 -38.28
C MET A 571 20.84 5.55 -39.20
N TRP A 572 21.40 6.64 -39.73
CA TRP A 572 20.73 7.54 -40.68
C TRP A 572 20.30 6.81 -41.94
N ARG A 573 21.21 6.08 -42.59
CA ARG A 573 20.89 5.27 -43.77
C ARG A 573 19.80 4.25 -43.53
N GLN A 574 19.82 3.62 -42.39
CA GLN A 574 18.79 2.66 -42.02
C GLN A 574 17.39 3.32 -41.93
N GLN A 575 17.35 4.55 -41.43
CA GLN A 575 16.06 5.27 -41.26
C GLN A 575 15.55 5.89 -42.57
N VAL A 576 16.44 6.38 -43.42
CA VAL A 576 16.09 6.96 -44.74
C VAL A 576 15.78 5.87 -45.79
N GLY A 577 15.98 4.59 -45.46
CA GLY A 577 15.62 3.48 -46.33
C GLY A 577 16.64 3.15 -47.43
N GLU A 578 17.83 3.74 -47.40
CA GLU A 578 18.92 3.35 -48.28
C GLU A 578 19.50 1.98 -47.89
N ARG A 579 19.01 0.92 -48.53
CA ARG A 579 19.65 -0.41 -48.44
C ARG A 579 20.94 -0.40 -49.19
N ARG A 580 22.03 -0.94 -48.60
CA ARG A 580 23.25 -1.30 -49.33
C ARG A 580 22.84 -2.29 -50.41
N GLU A 581 22.98 -1.96 -51.68
CA GLU A 581 23.15 -2.97 -52.73
C GLU A 581 24.43 -3.72 -52.39
N VAL A 582 24.26 -4.93 -51.89
CA VAL A 582 25.37 -5.89 -51.80
C VAL A 582 25.60 -6.30 -53.23
N SER A 583 26.63 -5.71 -53.88
CA SER A 583 27.21 -6.28 -55.10
C SER A 583 27.67 -7.68 -54.73
N ILE A 584 26.92 -8.66 -55.14
CA ILE A 584 27.39 -10.03 -55.27
C ILE A 584 28.37 -9.98 -56.47
N GLU A 585 29.64 -9.78 -56.18
CA GLU A 585 30.70 -10.11 -57.13
C GLU A 585 30.87 -11.61 -57.07
N ASP A 586 30.60 -12.26 -58.21
CA ASP A 586 30.82 -13.69 -58.51
C ASP A 586 32.27 -14.13 -58.30
#